data_ea23f93ed6b5268c0e3f18f993ba398c
#
_entry.id   ea23f93ed6b5268c0e3f18f993ba398c
#
_cell.length_a   1.000
_cell.length_b   1.000
_cell.length_c   1.000
_cell.angle_alpha   90.00
_cell.angle_beta   90.00
_cell.angle_gamma   90.00
#
_symmetry.space_group_name_H-M   'P 1'
#
loop_
_entity.id
_entity.type
_entity.pdbx_description
1 polymer ?
#
loop_
_entity_poly.entity_id
_entity_poly.type
_entity_poly.pdbx_seq_one_letter_code
_entity_poly.pdbx_strand_id
1 'polypeptide(L)'
;MKQQQAGSKIEANKMLVQTFLGCVESGDFGEIFDEIVDENYNDHLQGQSTGRDNLKKYLMAIKTAFPDLKWPVHIIIAEGDFVAVHNQITGTHLADFGPFPASGKRVNVTAFQLYRIVEGKLAEHWELADFPALASQLQS
;
A
#
# COMPACT_ATOMS: atom_id res chain seq x y z
N MET A 1 30.75 -10.69 6.06
CA MET A 1 30.68 -9.24 5.76
C MET A 1 29.63 -8.94 4.71
N LYS A 2 29.76 -9.47 3.48
CA LYS A 2 28.74 -9.27 2.45
C LYS A 2 27.37 -9.82 2.86
N GLN A 3 27.32 -10.96 3.55
CA GLN A 3 26.06 -11.56 4.02
C GLN A 3 25.38 -10.70 5.09
N GLN A 4 26.14 -10.09 6.00
CA GLN A 4 25.58 -9.19 7.00
C GLN A 4 25.01 -7.91 6.37
N GLN A 5 25.70 -7.36 5.35
CA GLN A 5 25.21 -6.19 4.64
C GLN A 5 23.93 -6.50 3.86
N ALA A 6 23.88 -7.67 3.20
CA ALA A 6 22.69 -8.12 2.48
C ALA A 6 21.52 -8.36 3.45
N GLY A 7 21.76 -9.04 4.60
CA GLY A 7 20.74 -9.27 5.61
C GLY A 7 20.23 -7.98 6.23
N SER A 8 21.12 -7.03 6.53
CA SER A 8 20.77 -5.72 7.06
C SER A 8 19.95 -4.91 6.08
N LYS A 9 20.30 -4.95 4.79
CA LYS A 9 19.54 -4.29 3.73
C LYS A 9 18.12 -4.89 3.58
N ILE A 10 18.03 -6.23 3.61
CA ILE A 10 16.75 -6.93 3.52
C ILE A 10 15.85 -6.53 4.67
N GLU A 11 16.34 -6.53 5.91
CA GLU A 11 15.56 -6.12 7.07
C GLU A 11 15.16 -4.65 7.01
N ALA A 12 16.07 -3.78 6.58
CA ALA A 12 15.78 -2.34 6.42
C ALA A 12 14.68 -2.12 5.36
N ASN A 13 14.72 -2.84 4.26
CA ASN A 13 13.72 -2.74 3.20
C ASN A 13 12.35 -3.23 3.67
N LYS A 14 12.29 -4.33 4.43
CA LYS A 14 11.04 -4.78 5.03
C LYS A 14 10.47 -3.75 5.99
N MET A 15 11.30 -3.17 6.84
CA MET A 15 10.88 -2.14 7.78
C MET A 15 10.34 -0.90 7.07
N LEU A 16 10.97 -0.53 5.96
CA LEU A 16 10.52 0.60 5.14
C LEU A 16 9.10 0.38 4.64
N VAL A 17 8.81 -0.81 4.10
CA VAL A 17 7.48 -1.16 3.62
C VAL A 17 6.48 -1.20 4.79
N GLN A 18 6.86 -1.77 5.93
CA GLN A 18 6.00 -1.80 7.11
C GLN A 18 5.68 -0.39 7.61
N THR A 19 6.65 0.52 7.58
CA THR A 19 6.44 1.93 7.93
C THR A 19 5.46 2.58 6.96
N PHE A 20 5.62 2.33 5.66
CA PHE A 20 4.71 2.82 4.64
C PHE A 20 3.27 2.34 4.89
N LEU A 21 3.08 1.04 5.13
CA LEU A 21 1.76 0.48 5.40
C LEU A 21 1.15 1.09 6.67
N GLY A 22 1.97 1.36 7.68
CA GLY A 22 1.55 2.07 8.90
C GLY A 22 1.06 3.49 8.61
N CYS A 23 1.73 4.22 7.72
CA CYS A 23 1.28 5.54 7.29
C CYS A 23 -0.08 5.47 6.60
N VAL A 24 -0.29 4.46 5.75
CA VAL A 24 -1.56 4.25 5.07
C VAL A 24 -2.69 4.00 6.07
N GLU A 25 -2.47 3.11 7.03
CA GLU A 25 -3.48 2.79 8.03
C GLU A 25 -3.80 3.98 8.94
N SER A 26 -2.78 4.74 9.35
CA SER A 26 -2.98 5.90 10.23
C SER A 26 -3.48 7.13 9.52
N GLY A 27 -3.33 7.19 8.19
CA GLY A 27 -3.63 8.41 7.42
C GLY A 27 -2.56 9.49 7.56
N ASP A 28 -1.35 9.13 8.02
CA ASP A 28 -0.24 10.07 8.16
C ASP A 28 0.57 10.12 6.87
N PHE A 29 0.28 11.11 6.04
CA PHE A 29 0.95 11.32 4.76
C PHE A 29 1.85 12.57 4.80
N GLY A 30 2.46 12.83 5.95
CA GLY A 30 3.33 13.98 6.18
C GLY A 30 4.81 13.68 5.95
N GLU A 31 5.64 14.15 6.89
CA GLU A 31 7.09 14.14 6.75
C GLU A 31 7.68 12.73 6.58
N ILE A 32 7.23 11.77 7.41
CA ILE A 32 7.74 10.40 7.33
C ILE A 32 7.41 9.79 5.97
N PHE A 33 6.20 9.99 5.50
CA PHE A 33 5.78 9.51 4.18
C PHE A 33 6.67 10.09 3.08
N ASP A 34 6.96 11.39 3.15
CA ASP A 34 7.80 12.05 2.15
C ASP A 34 9.25 11.56 2.17
N GLU A 35 9.74 11.15 3.34
CA GLU A 35 11.10 10.59 3.47
C GLU A 35 11.22 9.19 2.87
N ILE A 36 10.17 8.39 2.95
CA ILE A 36 10.24 6.98 2.56
C ILE A 36 9.69 6.70 1.16
N VAL A 37 9.01 7.66 0.53
CA VAL A 37 8.46 7.50 -0.82
C VAL A 37 9.21 8.43 -1.78
N ASP A 38 9.71 7.87 -2.88
CA ASP A 38 10.40 8.66 -3.90
C ASP A 38 9.45 9.66 -4.54
N GLU A 39 9.94 10.86 -4.82
CA GLU A 39 9.16 11.90 -5.50
C GLU A 39 8.59 11.41 -6.84
N ASN A 40 9.35 10.57 -7.53
CA ASN A 40 8.97 10.02 -8.83
C ASN A 40 8.40 8.60 -8.74
N TYR A 41 7.81 8.26 -7.61
CA TYR A 41 7.20 6.95 -7.36
C TYR A 41 6.35 6.52 -8.56
N ASN A 42 6.57 5.29 -9.02
CA ASN A 42 5.88 4.74 -10.20
C ASN A 42 4.98 3.58 -9.76
N ASP A 43 3.67 3.77 -9.89
CA ASP A 43 2.69 2.76 -9.53
C ASP A 43 2.16 2.09 -10.78
N HIS A 44 2.29 0.78 -10.86
CA HIS A 44 1.78 -0.02 -11.97
C HIS A 44 0.34 -0.47 -11.78
N LEU A 45 -0.30 -0.09 -10.67
CA LEU A 45 -1.72 -0.36 -10.49
C LEU A 45 -2.52 0.41 -11.55
N GLN A 46 -3.43 -0.30 -12.22
CA GLN A 46 -4.20 0.28 -13.31
C GLN A 46 -4.96 1.53 -12.85
N GLY A 47 -4.85 2.60 -13.63
CA GLY A 47 -5.52 3.85 -13.35
C GLY A 47 -4.74 4.79 -12.44
N GLN A 48 -3.56 4.39 -11.96
CA GLN A 48 -2.74 5.26 -11.10
C GLN A 48 -1.78 6.10 -11.92
N SER A 49 -1.58 7.34 -11.46
CA SER A 49 -0.61 8.27 -12.05
C SER A 49 0.71 8.19 -11.30
N THR A 50 1.81 8.48 -12.02
CA THR A 50 3.15 8.52 -11.44
C THR A 50 3.29 9.70 -10.49
N GLY A 51 4.11 9.53 -9.45
CA GLY A 51 4.51 10.59 -8.53
C GLY A 51 3.95 10.41 -7.14
N ARG A 52 4.75 10.86 -6.17
CA ARG A 52 4.39 10.78 -4.75
C ARG A 52 3.12 11.57 -4.43
N ASP A 53 2.94 12.74 -5.02
CA ASP A 53 1.76 13.55 -4.75
C ASP A 53 0.48 12.89 -5.23
N ASN A 54 0.54 12.21 -6.38
CA ASN A 54 -0.60 11.44 -6.88
C ASN A 54 -0.89 10.23 -5.99
N LEU A 55 0.14 9.58 -5.48
CA LEU A 55 -0.02 8.49 -4.52
C LEU A 55 -0.72 8.98 -3.25
N LYS A 56 -0.31 10.14 -2.72
CA LYS A 56 -0.98 10.73 -1.55
C LYS A 56 -2.47 10.96 -1.79
N LYS A 57 -2.81 11.54 -2.93
CA LYS A 57 -4.22 11.80 -3.28
C LYS A 57 -5.04 10.52 -3.31
N TYR A 58 -4.48 9.48 -3.92
CA TYR A 58 -5.13 8.17 -4.01
C TYR A 58 -5.34 7.55 -2.63
N LEU A 59 -4.29 7.54 -1.81
CA LEU A 59 -4.36 6.96 -0.45
C LEU A 59 -5.29 7.76 0.45
N MET A 60 -5.31 9.07 0.33
CA MET A 60 -6.26 9.92 1.07
C MET A 60 -7.70 9.62 0.69
N ALA A 61 -7.96 9.38 -0.60
CA ALA A 61 -9.30 9.00 -1.07
C ALA A 61 -9.72 7.65 -0.49
N ILE A 62 -8.82 6.67 -0.47
CA ILE A 62 -9.09 5.36 0.15
C ILE A 62 -9.38 5.53 1.64
N LYS A 63 -8.57 6.30 2.34
CA LYS A 63 -8.70 6.50 3.78
C LYS A 63 -9.99 7.25 4.12
N THR A 64 -10.43 8.16 3.26
CA THR A 64 -11.71 8.84 3.40
C THR A 64 -12.88 7.87 3.22
N ALA A 65 -12.79 7.01 2.22
CA ALA A 65 -13.85 6.02 1.96
C ALA A 65 -13.90 4.93 3.04
N PHE A 66 -12.74 4.56 3.59
CA PHE A 66 -12.59 3.50 4.60
C PHE A 66 -11.77 4.05 5.77
N PRO A 67 -12.40 4.86 6.68
CA PRO A 67 -11.62 5.49 7.77
C PRO A 67 -10.95 4.50 8.72
N ASP A 68 -11.51 3.29 8.85
CA ASP A 68 -10.97 2.21 9.67
C ASP A 68 -10.12 1.23 8.86
N LEU A 69 -9.55 1.69 7.74
CA LEU A 69 -8.71 0.88 6.85
C LEU A 69 -7.60 0.18 7.63
N LYS A 70 -7.47 -1.14 7.42
CA LYS A 70 -6.35 -1.95 7.90
C LYS A 70 -5.82 -2.79 6.75
N TRP A 71 -4.50 -2.98 6.75
CA TRP A 71 -3.80 -3.82 5.79
C TRP A 71 -3.01 -4.91 6.52
N PRO A 72 -3.70 -5.86 7.19
CA PRO A 72 -2.98 -6.91 7.93
C PRO A 72 -2.06 -7.69 7.00
N VAL A 73 -0.78 -7.77 7.38
CA VAL A 73 0.24 -8.47 6.61
C VAL A 73 0.31 -9.92 7.07
N HIS A 74 0.15 -10.86 6.13
CA HIS A 74 0.30 -12.28 6.41
C HIS A 74 1.72 -12.76 6.14
N ILE A 75 2.32 -12.30 5.03
CA ILE A 75 3.67 -12.68 4.60
C ILE A 75 4.35 -11.43 4.07
N ILE A 76 5.59 -11.23 4.48
CA ILE A 76 6.48 -10.23 3.92
C ILE A 76 7.84 -10.88 3.66
N ILE A 77 8.30 -10.81 2.43
CA ILE A 77 9.61 -11.35 2.02
C ILE A 77 10.34 -10.30 1.21
N ALA A 78 11.68 -10.37 1.25
CA ALA A 78 12.51 -9.42 0.52
C ALA A 78 13.72 -10.13 -0.07
N GLU A 79 14.08 -9.71 -1.27
CA GLU A 79 15.29 -10.16 -1.96
C GLU A 79 15.81 -9.03 -2.83
N GLY A 80 17.10 -8.75 -2.77
CA GLY A 80 17.70 -7.63 -3.52
C GLY A 80 17.02 -6.32 -3.14
N ASP A 81 16.52 -5.62 -4.14
CA ASP A 81 15.85 -4.34 -3.97
C ASP A 81 14.32 -4.46 -3.84
N PHE A 82 13.81 -5.69 -3.80
CA PHE A 82 12.37 -5.95 -3.84
C PHE A 82 11.83 -6.45 -2.51
N VAL A 83 10.60 -6.02 -2.19
CA VAL A 83 9.84 -6.52 -1.04
C VAL A 83 8.46 -6.93 -1.54
N ALA A 84 8.08 -8.19 -1.26
CA ALA A 84 6.77 -8.72 -1.61
C ALA A 84 5.92 -8.87 -0.34
N VAL A 85 4.64 -8.52 -0.44
CA VAL A 85 3.70 -8.55 0.68
C VAL A 85 2.43 -9.27 0.26
N HIS A 86 2.01 -10.23 1.08
CA HIS A 86 0.67 -10.82 1.01
C HIS A 86 -0.13 -10.28 2.18
N ASN A 87 -1.23 -9.58 1.90
CA ASN A 87 -2.03 -8.91 2.93
C ASN A 87 -3.52 -8.98 2.63
N GLN A 88 -4.32 -8.70 3.64
CA GLN A 88 -5.73 -8.38 3.46
C GLN A 88 -5.90 -6.87 3.43
N ILE A 89 -7.00 -6.43 2.86
CA ILE A 89 -7.45 -5.04 2.91
C ILE A 89 -8.83 -5.08 3.55
N THR A 90 -8.97 -4.48 4.74
CA THR A 90 -10.23 -4.48 5.48
C THR A 90 -10.66 -3.06 5.80
N GLY A 91 -11.95 -2.84 5.89
CA GLY A 91 -12.48 -1.55 6.28
C GLY A 91 -14.00 -1.48 6.14
N THR A 92 -14.58 -0.37 6.58
CA THR A 92 -16.01 -0.07 6.46
C THR A 92 -16.20 1.06 5.46
N HIS A 93 -17.05 0.86 4.47
CA HIS A 93 -17.28 1.76 3.34
C HIS A 93 -18.21 2.90 3.76
N LEU A 94 -17.63 4.00 4.24
CA LEU A 94 -18.39 5.12 4.81
C LEU A 94 -18.48 6.36 3.91
N ALA A 95 -17.74 6.39 2.79
CA ALA A 95 -17.82 7.45 1.80
C ALA A 95 -17.70 6.87 0.40
N ASP A 96 -18.07 7.63 -0.61
CA ASP A 96 -18.01 7.17 -1.99
C ASP A 96 -16.61 6.73 -2.38
N PHE A 97 -16.51 5.64 -3.14
CA PHE A 97 -15.25 5.11 -3.64
C PHE A 97 -15.42 4.74 -5.11
N GLY A 98 -14.84 5.55 -6.01
CA GLY A 98 -15.00 5.38 -7.45
C GLY A 98 -16.50 5.38 -7.81
N PRO A 99 -16.98 4.34 -8.54
CA PRO A 99 -18.40 4.25 -8.91
C PRO A 99 -19.31 3.74 -7.78
N PHE A 100 -18.75 3.45 -6.60
CA PHE A 100 -19.50 2.86 -5.49
C PHE A 100 -19.89 3.93 -4.48
N PRO A 101 -21.19 4.29 -4.36
CA PRO A 101 -21.62 5.21 -3.31
C PRO A 101 -21.51 4.57 -1.93
N ALA A 102 -21.33 5.41 -0.91
CA ALA A 102 -21.19 4.96 0.48
C ALA A 102 -22.28 3.94 0.84
N SER A 103 -21.86 2.78 1.36
CA SER A 103 -22.76 1.66 1.61
C SER A 103 -22.83 1.24 3.08
N GLY A 104 -21.88 1.67 3.91
CA GLY A 104 -21.74 1.21 5.29
C GLY A 104 -21.29 -0.24 5.41
N LYS A 105 -20.96 -0.90 4.31
CA LYS A 105 -20.60 -2.32 4.29
C LYS A 105 -19.14 -2.51 4.67
N ARG A 106 -18.88 -3.64 5.33
CA ARG A 106 -17.52 -4.05 5.65
C ARG A 106 -16.93 -4.84 4.49
N VAL A 107 -15.68 -4.54 4.15
CA VAL A 107 -14.97 -5.25 3.08
C VAL A 107 -13.77 -6.00 3.65
N ASN A 108 -13.41 -7.09 2.98
CA ASN A 108 -12.23 -7.87 3.28
C ASN A 108 -11.76 -8.55 1.99
N VAL A 109 -10.68 -8.05 1.42
CA VAL A 109 -10.15 -8.60 0.17
C VAL A 109 -8.68 -8.93 0.31
N THR A 110 -8.23 -9.92 -0.47
CA THR A 110 -6.83 -10.33 -0.52
C THR A 110 -6.06 -9.49 -1.53
N ALA A 111 -4.83 -9.15 -1.18
CA ALA A 111 -3.93 -8.44 -2.08
C ALA A 111 -2.53 -9.01 -2.04
N PHE A 112 -1.82 -8.90 -3.17
CA PHE A 112 -0.39 -9.15 -3.28
C PHE A 112 0.27 -7.88 -3.81
N GLN A 113 1.35 -7.47 -3.17
CA GLN A 113 2.04 -6.24 -3.50
C GLN A 113 3.52 -6.50 -3.66
N LEU A 114 4.14 -5.82 -4.61
CA LEU A 114 5.58 -5.86 -4.81
C LEU A 114 6.09 -4.43 -4.87
N TYR A 115 7.11 -4.15 -4.07
CA TYR A 115 7.77 -2.84 -4.02
C TYR A 115 9.22 -2.96 -4.46
N ARG A 116 9.69 -1.99 -5.23
CA ARG A 116 11.12 -1.83 -5.50
C ARG A 116 11.63 -0.62 -4.72
N ILE A 117 12.75 -0.81 -4.04
CA ILE A 117 13.34 0.19 -3.16
C ILE A 117 14.67 0.65 -3.76
N VAL A 118 14.86 1.96 -3.85
CA VAL A 118 16.08 2.59 -4.36
C VAL A 118 16.51 3.65 -3.34
N GLU A 119 17.75 3.53 -2.88
CA GLU A 119 18.35 4.49 -1.95
C GLU A 119 17.47 4.78 -0.73
N GLY A 120 16.90 3.72 -0.15
CA GLY A 120 16.09 3.83 1.05
C GLY A 120 14.70 4.42 0.84
N LYS A 121 14.21 4.41 -0.40
CA LYS A 121 12.88 4.95 -0.72
C LYS A 121 12.09 3.99 -1.60
N LEU A 122 10.78 3.96 -1.41
CA LEU A 122 9.86 3.25 -2.30
C LEU A 122 9.83 3.96 -3.63
N ALA A 123 10.30 3.28 -4.69
CA ALA A 123 10.43 3.86 -6.02
C ALA A 123 9.39 3.33 -7.00
N GLU A 124 8.94 2.09 -6.81
CA GLU A 124 8.08 1.43 -7.78
C GLU A 124 7.20 0.40 -7.08
N HIS A 125 5.99 0.21 -7.60
CA HIS A 125 5.00 -0.65 -6.95
C HIS A 125 4.13 -1.36 -7.99
N TRP A 126 3.89 -2.65 -7.74
CA TRP A 126 2.93 -3.49 -8.45
C TRP A 126 1.95 -4.07 -7.44
N GLU A 127 0.69 -4.14 -7.80
CA GLU A 127 -0.33 -4.73 -6.93
C GLU A 127 -1.31 -5.57 -7.73
N LEU A 128 -1.68 -6.72 -7.16
CA LEU A 128 -2.84 -7.49 -7.57
C LEU A 128 -3.75 -7.62 -6.35
N ALA A 129 -4.90 -6.98 -6.41
CA ALA A 129 -5.93 -7.09 -5.40
C ALA A 129 -7.17 -7.73 -5.99
N ASP A 130 -7.97 -8.40 -5.16
CA ASP A 130 -9.19 -9.05 -5.62
C ASP A 130 -10.32 -8.01 -5.76
N PHE A 131 -10.20 -7.16 -6.79
CA PHE A 131 -11.20 -6.13 -7.08
C PHE A 131 -12.60 -6.70 -7.39
N PRO A 132 -12.73 -7.85 -8.10
CA PRO A 132 -14.05 -8.46 -8.24
C PRO A 132 -14.72 -8.81 -6.92
N ALA A 133 -13.96 -9.32 -5.95
CA ALA A 133 -14.49 -9.58 -4.60
C ALA A 133 -14.90 -8.29 -3.90
N LEU A 134 -14.09 -7.21 -4.04
CA LEU A 134 -14.43 -5.91 -3.48
C LEU A 134 -15.75 -5.40 -4.06
N ALA A 135 -15.89 -5.40 -5.39
CA ALA A 135 -17.10 -4.96 -6.04
C ALA A 135 -18.32 -5.77 -5.59
N SER A 136 -18.17 -7.08 -5.48
CA SER A 136 -19.23 -7.97 -5.01
C SER A 136 -19.67 -7.63 -3.58
N GLN A 137 -18.70 -7.39 -2.69
CA GLN A 137 -18.97 -7.04 -1.29
C GLN A 137 -19.66 -5.67 -1.17
N LEU A 138 -19.28 -4.71 -2.01
CA LEU A 138 -19.88 -3.37 -1.98
C LEU A 138 -21.29 -3.34 -2.59
N GLN A 139 -21.60 -4.26 -3.50
CA GLN A 139 -22.89 -4.31 -4.19
C GLN A 139 -23.92 -5.21 -3.49
N SER A 140 -23.48 -6.09 -2.60
CA SER A 140 -24.39 -7.02 -1.90
C SER A 140 -25.18 -6.36 -0.72
#